data_eb07c400a0fd41a61b6572c6c8bdf17c
#
_entry.id   eb07c400a0fd41a61b6572c6c8bdf17c
#
_cell.length_a   1.000
_cell.length_b   1.000
_cell.length_c   1.000
_cell.angle_alpha   90.00
_cell.angle_beta   90.00
_cell.angle_gamma   90.00
#
_symmetry.space_group_name_H-M   'P 1'
#
loop_
_entity.id
_entity.type
_entity.pdbx_description
1 polymer ?
#
loop_
_entity_poly.entity_id
_entity_poly.type
_entity_poly.pdbx_seq_one_letter_code
_entity_poly.pdbx_strand_id
1 'polypeptide(L)'
;IADYNNMQMMIGELLEKYAKSHIKGAEFIVAVPTDITEVEKKAFFDLFYKSRFKPRNVLLCEKPIADAVGLDLDVNSPTGFMIVNIGADTTEISVISLGGLVLSDLLHFGGKRIDESIINHLKRNFSLVIGQKTAMHLKETLGCAIAQEEETMETIVGRDVVSGLPIEMQINSSIVYEAIKDPLNTICNSIKMILEKTPPELAR
;
A
#
# COMPACT_ATOMS: atom_id res chain seq x y z
N ILE A 1 -6.25 6.03 -14.61
CA ILE A 1 -4.93 6.65 -14.86
C ILE A 1 -5.17 8.10 -15.26
N ALA A 2 -4.74 9.04 -14.39
CA ALA A 2 -5.03 10.47 -14.58
C ALA A 2 -4.21 11.09 -15.74
N ASP A 3 -2.97 10.65 -15.94
CA ASP A 3 -2.06 11.12 -17.00
C ASP A 3 -1.40 9.94 -17.70
N TYR A 4 -2.00 9.53 -18.81
CA TYR A 4 -1.54 8.38 -19.57
C TYR A 4 -0.15 8.58 -20.17
N ASN A 5 0.14 9.77 -20.70
CA ASN A 5 1.41 10.03 -21.40
C ASN A 5 2.58 10.05 -20.44
N ASN A 6 2.45 10.73 -19.30
CA ASN A 6 3.47 10.76 -18.28
C ASN A 6 3.69 9.40 -17.64
N MET A 7 2.62 8.62 -17.43
CA MET A 7 2.73 7.24 -16.95
C MET A 7 3.49 6.36 -17.94
N GLN A 8 3.21 6.47 -19.24
CA GLN A 8 3.91 5.70 -20.27
C GLN A 8 5.40 6.08 -20.35
N MET A 9 5.73 7.37 -20.24
CA MET A 9 7.13 7.82 -20.16
C MET A 9 7.83 7.25 -18.93
N MET A 10 7.23 7.38 -17.75
CA MET A 10 7.79 6.86 -16.49
C MET A 10 8.05 5.35 -16.55
N ILE A 11 7.08 4.57 -17.02
CA ILE A 11 7.25 3.12 -17.21
C ILE A 11 8.38 2.85 -18.19
N GLY A 12 8.45 3.62 -19.29
CA GLY A 12 9.51 3.52 -20.27
C GLY A 12 10.90 3.68 -19.67
N GLU A 13 11.12 4.75 -18.90
CA GLU A 13 12.39 5.03 -18.21
C GLU A 13 12.75 3.95 -17.18
N LEU A 14 11.76 3.50 -16.38
CA LEU A 14 11.96 2.43 -15.40
C LEU A 14 12.38 1.12 -16.07
N LEU A 15 11.69 0.72 -17.12
CA LEU A 15 12.00 -0.51 -17.86
C LEU A 15 13.39 -0.45 -18.49
N GLU A 16 13.77 0.66 -19.11
CA GLU A 16 15.15 0.81 -19.66
C GLU A 16 16.21 0.73 -18.58
N LYS A 17 15.96 1.34 -17.43
CA LYS A 17 16.91 1.36 -16.32
C LYS A 17 17.13 -0.02 -15.71
N TYR A 18 16.07 -0.83 -15.55
CA TYR A 18 16.13 -2.09 -14.80
C TYR A 18 16.18 -3.35 -15.65
N ALA A 19 15.52 -3.38 -16.81
CA ALA A 19 15.45 -4.58 -17.66
C ALA A 19 16.48 -4.60 -18.80
N LYS A 20 17.27 -3.56 -18.96
CA LYS A 20 18.36 -3.45 -19.95
C LYS A 20 17.94 -3.86 -21.38
N SER A 21 18.73 -4.69 -22.08
CA SER A 21 18.55 -4.99 -23.51
C SER A 21 17.45 -6.04 -23.85
N HIS A 22 16.84 -6.66 -22.86
CA HIS A 22 15.94 -7.83 -23.08
C HIS A 22 14.45 -7.48 -23.15
N ILE A 23 14.08 -6.19 -23.14
CA ILE A 23 12.68 -5.74 -23.07
C ILE A 23 11.97 -5.81 -24.42
N LYS A 24 12.71 -5.59 -25.52
CA LYS A 24 12.10 -5.52 -26.85
C LYS A 24 11.56 -6.90 -27.26
N GLY A 25 10.27 -6.97 -27.55
CA GLY A 25 9.60 -8.21 -27.86
C GLY A 25 9.38 -9.16 -26.67
N ALA A 26 9.53 -8.66 -25.44
CA ALA A 26 9.23 -9.43 -24.23
C ALA A 26 7.72 -9.67 -24.04
N GLU A 27 7.37 -10.63 -23.22
CA GLU A 27 6.02 -10.79 -22.69
C GLU A 27 5.91 -10.07 -21.35
N PHE A 28 4.81 -9.34 -21.14
CA PHE A 28 4.55 -8.61 -19.91
C PHE A 28 3.36 -9.22 -19.17
N ILE A 29 3.53 -9.45 -17.89
CA ILE A 29 2.43 -9.69 -16.96
C ILE A 29 2.32 -8.45 -16.09
N VAL A 30 1.16 -7.79 -16.12
CA VAL A 30 0.93 -6.54 -15.42
C VAL A 30 -0.10 -6.77 -14.33
N ALA A 31 0.32 -6.63 -13.07
CA ALA A 31 -0.57 -6.70 -11.94
C ALA A 31 -1.40 -5.41 -11.87
N VAL A 32 -2.73 -5.56 -11.80
CA VAL A 32 -3.70 -4.45 -11.75
C VAL A 32 -4.59 -4.60 -10.52
N PRO A 33 -5.08 -3.46 -9.95
CA PRO A 33 -6.05 -3.52 -8.84
C PRO A 33 -7.32 -4.27 -9.23
N THR A 34 -8.02 -4.81 -8.24
CA THR A 34 -9.25 -5.60 -8.46
C THR A 34 -10.46 -4.72 -8.75
N ASP A 35 -10.54 -3.54 -8.13
CA ASP A 35 -11.65 -2.60 -8.31
C ASP A 35 -11.35 -1.59 -9.42
N ILE A 36 -11.23 -2.07 -10.66
CA ILE A 36 -11.02 -1.24 -11.85
C ILE A 36 -12.04 -1.56 -12.93
N THR A 37 -12.43 -0.52 -13.66
CA THR A 37 -13.34 -0.62 -14.79
C THR A 37 -12.66 -1.27 -16.00
N GLU A 38 -13.46 -1.77 -16.95
CA GLU A 38 -12.96 -2.31 -18.22
C GLU A 38 -12.17 -1.27 -19.04
N VAL A 39 -12.54 0.01 -18.91
CA VAL A 39 -11.81 1.13 -19.54
C VAL A 39 -10.43 1.28 -18.94
N GLU A 40 -10.32 1.18 -17.62
CA GLU A 40 -9.04 1.24 -16.90
C GLU A 40 -8.18 0.01 -17.18
N LYS A 41 -8.76 -1.20 -17.22
CA LYS A 41 -8.05 -2.41 -17.65
C LYS A 41 -7.44 -2.22 -19.04
N LYS A 42 -8.24 -1.70 -19.97
CA LYS A 42 -7.74 -1.38 -21.31
C LYS A 42 -6.63 -0.34 -21.30
N ALA A 43 -6.72 0.68 -20.47
CA ALA A 43 -5.68 1.68 -20.33
C ALA A 43 -4.37 1.08 -19.80
N PHE A 44 -4.43 0.19 -18.79
CA PHE A 44 -3.26 -0.55 -18.32
C PHE A 44 -2.65 -1.43 -19.39
N PHE A 45 -3.46 -2.16 -20.13
CA PHE A 45 -3.01 -2.96 -21.27
C PHE A 45 -2.30 -2.09 -22.33
N ASP A 46 -2.93 -1.00 -22.74
CA ASP A 46 -2.44 -0.07 -23.77
C ASP A 46 -1.12 0.61 -23.37
N LEU A 47 -0.89 0.89 -22.08
CA LEU A 47 0.37 1.45 -21.59
C LEU A 47 1.58 0.63 -22.01
N PHE A 48 1.47 -0.68 -21.96
CA PHE A 48 2.54 -1.59 -22.35
C PHE A 48 2.46 -1.95 -23.84
N TYR A 49 1.28 -2.31 -24.34
CA TYR A 49 1.09 -2.77 -25.72
C TYR A 49 1.50 -1.72 -26.76
N LYS A 50 1.15 -0.45 -26.50
CA LYS A 50 1.52 0.69 -27.37
C LYS A 50 2.87 1.31 -27.03
N SER A 51 3.62 0.69 -26.12
CA SER A 51 4.93 1.20 -25.74
C SER A 51 5.98 1.05 -26.84
N ARG A 52 7.07 1.81 -26.75
CA ARG A 52 8.23 1.72 -27.64
C ARG A 52 8.92 0.35 -27.64
N PHE A 53 8.64 -0.51 -26.68
CA PHE A 53 9.26 -1.81 -26.53
C PHE A 53 8.64 -2.90 -27.44
N LYS A 54 7.46 -2.62 -28.03
CA LYS A 54 6.76 -3.57 -28.93
C LYS A 54 6.69 -4.97 -28.31
N PRO A 55 5.95 -5.15 -27.21
CA PRO A 55 5.84 -6.43 -26.54
C PRO A 55 5.27 -7.50 -27.46
N ARG A 56 5.68 -8.74 -27.25
CA ARG A 56 5.08 -9.89 -27.95
C ARG A 56 3.68 -10.17 -27.41
N ASN A 57 3.50 -10.02 -26.11
CA ASN A 57 2.22 -10.21 -25.44
C ASN A 57 2.13 -9.35 -24.19
N VAL A 58 0.91 -8.98 -23.79
CA VAL A 58 0.62 -8.30 -22.52
C VAL A 58 -0.55 -9.02 -21.87
N LEU A 59 -0.34 -9.53 -20.68
CA LEU A 59 -1.37 -10.17 -19.86
C LEU A 59 -1.63 -9.30 -18.63
N LEU A 60 -2.90 -9.12 -18.28
CA LEU A 60 -3.28 -8.50 -17.03
C LEU A 60 -3.56 -9.60 -15.99
N CYS A 61 -3.04 -9.40 -14.80
CA CYS A 61 -3.24 -10.27 -13.65
C CYS A 61 -3.82 -9.44 -12.51
N GLU A 62 -4.79 -9.96 -11.80
CA GLU A 62 -5.28 -9.32 -10.57
C GLU A 62 -4.15 -9.31 -9.52
N LYS A 63 -3.92 -8.13 -8.94
CA LYS A 63 -2.81 -7.92 -8.00
C LYS A 63 -2.78 -8.93 -6.84
N PRO A 64 -3.92 -9.29 -6.18
CA PRO A 64 -3.89 -10.29 -5.12
C PRO A 64 -3.39 -11.68 -5.57
N ILE A 65 -3.68 -12.07 -6.81
CA ILE A 65 -3.16 -13.34 -7.37
C ILE A 65 -1.63 -13.25 -7.52
N ALA A 66 -1.13 -12.13 -8.03
CA ALA A 66 0.31 -11.90 -8.14
C ALA A 66 1.00 -11.87 -6.75
N ASP A 67 0.36 -11.24 -5.76
CA ASP A 67 0.83 -11.18 -4.37
C ASP A 67 0.90 -12.60 -3.77
N ALA A 68 -0.14 -13.44 -3.97
CA ALA A 68 -0.18 -14.82 -3.49
C ALA A 68 0.92 -15.68 -4.11
N VAL A 69 1.14 -15.57 -5.41
CA VAL A 69 2.24 -16.26 -6.12
C VAL A 69 3.59 -15.79 -5.60
N GLY A 70 3.75 -14.49 -5.34
CA GLY A 70 4.98 -13.93 -4.77
C GLY A 70 5.28 -14.40 -3.34
N LEU A 71 4.25 -14.86 -2.61
CA LEU A 71 4.35 -15.48 -1.29
C LEU A 71 4.47 -17.01 -1.33
N ASP A 72 4.65 -17.60 -2.51
CA ASP A 72 4.72 -19.05 -2.73
C ASP A 72 3.46 -19.80 -2.25
N LEU A 73 2.28 -19.14 -2.26
CA LEU A 73 1.01 -19.78 -1.92
C LEU A 73 0.48 -20.56 -3.13
N ASP A 74 -0.05 -21.76 -2.90
CA ASP A 74 -0.73 -22.53 -3.93
C ASP A 74 -2.11 -21.94 -4.21
N VAL A 75 -2.16 -21.00 -5.15
CA VAL A 75 -3.40 -20.30 -5.54
C VAL A 75 -4.50 -21.26 -6.06
N ASN A 76 -4.13 -22.46 -6.54
CA ASN A 76 -5.07 -23.45 -7.03
C ASN A 76 -5.67 -24.32 -5.90
N SER A 77 -5.18 -24.17 -4.68
CA SER A 77 -5.71 -24.88 -3.52
C SER A 77 -7.20 -24.55 -3.31
N PRO A 78 -8.03 -25.54 -2.94
CA PRO A 78 -9.40 -25.30 -2.49
C PRO A 78 -9.47 -24.56 -1.13
N THR A 79 -8.37 -24.56 -0.37
CA THR A 79 -8.26 -23.78 0.87
C THR A 79 -8.19 -22.30 0.55
N GLY A 80 -9.02 -21.49 1.20
CA GLY A 80 -9.01 -20.04 1.01
C GLY A 80 -7.76 -19.39 1.63
N PHE A 81 -7.19 -18.43 0.91
CA PHE A 81 -6.13 -17.54 1.42
C PHE A 81 -6.65 -16.12 1.49
N MET A 82 -6.45 -15.46 2.62
CA MET A 82 -6.67 -14.02 2.72
C MET A 82 -5.34 -13.29 2.53
N ILE A 83 -5.31 -12.37 1.59
CA ILE A 83 -4.17 -11.48 1.34
C ILE A 83 -4.56 -10.07 1.77
N VAL A 84 -3.73 -9.45 2.59
CA VAL A 84 -3.85 -8.04 2.98
C VAL A 84 -2.62 -7.29 2.48
N ASN A 85 -2.79 -6.50 1.44
CA ASN A 85 -1.73 -5.70 0.85
C ASN A 85 -1.89 -4.23 1.28
N ILE A 86 -1.05 -3.78 2.21
CA ILE A 86 -1.05 -2.41 2.74
C ILE A 86 -0.03 -1.59 1.95
N GLY A 87 -0.51 -0.78 1.02
CA GLY A 87 0.30 0.12 0.23
C GLY A 87 0.44 1.52 0.83
N ALA A 88 0.98 2.45 0.04
CA ALA A 88 1.11 3.84 0.46
C ALA A 88 -0.24 4.59 0.51
N ASP A 89 -1.07 4.42 -0.51
CA ASP A 89 -2.35 5.13 -0.67
C ASP A 89 -3.57 4.24 -0.43
N THR A 90 -3.43 2.93 -0.65
CA THR A 90 -4.53 1.95 -0.59
C THR A 90 -4.14 0.71 0.20
N THR A 91 -5.14 0.07 0.80
CA THR A 91 -5.06 -1.28 1.36
C THR A 91 -6.05 -2.15 0.62
N GLU A 92 -5.57 -3.25 0.05
CA GLU A 92 -6.39 -4.24 -0.67
C GLU A 92 -6.48 -5.51 0.17
N ILE A 93 -7.71 -5.94 0.46
CA ILE A 93 -8.00 -7.13 1.25
C ILE A 93 -8.75 -8.10 0.34
N SER A 94 -8.21 -9.28 0.11
CA SER A 94 -8.74 -10.22 -0.87
C SER A 94 -8.73 -11.64 -0.34
N VAL A 95 -9.75 -12.42 -0.70
CA VAL A 95 -9.82 -13.86 -0.45
C VAL A 95 -9.72 -14.57 -1.78
N ILE A 96 -8.78 -15.51 -1.87
CA ILE A 96 -8.44 -16.26 -3.08
C ILE A 96 -8.68 -17.74 -2.79
N SER A 97 -9.27 -18.46 -3.75
CA SER A 97 -9.42 -19.92 -3.74
C SER A 97 -9.55 -20.45 -5.16
N LEU A 98 -9.04 -21.65 -5.42
CA LEU A 98 -9.14 -22.34 -6.72
C LEU A 98 -8.67 -21.46 -7.92
N GLY A 99 -7.61 -20.70 -7.72
CA GLY A 99 -7.00 -19.85 -8.76
C GLY A 99 -7.80 -18.57 -9.06
N GLY A 100 -8.84 -18.25 -8.29
CA GLY A 100 -9.70 -17.10 -8.52
C GLY A 100 -9.90 -16.24 -7.29
N LEU A 101 -10.30 -14.99 -7.54
CA LEU A 101 -10.70 -14.06 -6.52
C LEU A 101 -12.14 -14.36 -6.06
N VAL A 102 -12.33 -14.63 -4.77
CA VAL A 102 -13.64 -14.89 -4.18
C VAL A 102 -14.28 -13.61 -3.66
N LEU A 103 -13.52 -12.84 -2.91
CA LEU A 103 -13.92 -11.55 -2.34
C LEU A 103 -12.75 -10.57 -2.44
N SER A 104 -13.05 -9.31 -2.61
CA SER A 104 -12.07 -8.22 -2.54
C SER A 104 -12.69 -6.94 -2.01
N ASP A 105 -11.91 -6.18 -1.27
CA ASP A 105 -12.24 -4.82 -0.84
C ASP A 105 -11.01 -3.93 -0.99
N LEU A 106 -11.19 -2.76 -1.58
CA LEU A 106 -10.13 -1.78 -1.80
C LEU A 106 -10.40 -0.54 -0.94
N LEU A 107 -9.64 -0.41 0.12
CA LEU A 107 -9.66 0.77 0.98
C LEU A 107 -8.77 1.86 0.39
N HIS A 108 -9.28 3.06 0.21
CA HIS A 108 -8.49 4.26 -0.08
C HIS A 108 -7.79 4.79 1.19
N PHE A 109 -7.05 3.90 1.82
CA PHE A 109 -6.37 4.09 3.09
C PHE A 109 -5.09 3.26 3.11
N GLY A 110 -3.95 3.89 3.40
CA GLY A 110 -2.65 3.24 3.44
C GLY A 110 -1.63 4.01 4.27
N GLY A 111 -0.35 3.73 4.07
CA GLY A 111 0.75 4.27 4.85
C GLY A 111 0.81 5.79 4.93
N LYS A 112 0.40 6.51 3.88
CA LYS A 112 0.34 7.98 3.88
C LYS A 112 -0.69 8.55 4.87
N ARG A 113 -1.84 7.87 5.01
CA ARG A 113 -2.85 8.27 6.00
C ARG A 113 -2.36 8.06 7.42
N ILE A 114 -1.55 7.03 7.64
CA ILE A 114 -0.88 6.81 8.93
C ILE A 114 0.11 7.94 9.21
N ASP A 115 0.92 8.35 8.22
CA ASP A 115 1.82 9.51 8.34
C ASP A 115 1.06 10.80 8.66
N GLU A 116 -0.06 11.07 7.96
CA GLU A 116 -0.93 12.21 8.23
C GLU A 116 -1.51 12.20 9.65
N SER A 117 -1.84 11.03 10.17
CA SER A 117 -2.34 10.89 11.54
C SER A 117 -1.27 11.26 12.57
N ILE A 118 -0.01 10.87 12.36
CA ILE A 118 1.13 11.27 13.19
C ILE A 118 1.31 12.78 13.14
N ILE A 119 1.33 13.40 11.95
CA ILE A 119 1.45 14.85 11.78
C ILE A 119 0.34 15.58 12.55
N ASN A 120 -0.91 15.13 12.37
CA ASN A 120 -2.06 15.74 13.03
C ASN A 120 -2.05 15.56 14.54
N HIS A 121 -1.63 14.39 15.02
CA HIS A 121 -1.51 14.11 16.46
C HIS A 121 -0.48 15.01 17.12
N LEU A 122 0.72 15.13 16.55
CA LEU A 122 1.78 15.99 17.06
C LEU A 122 1.38 17.47 17.02
N LYS A 123 0.74 17.90 15.93
CA LYS A 123 0.25 19.27 15.80
C LYS A 123 -0.79 19.62 16.87
N ARG A 124 -1.75 18.71 17.14
CA ARG A 124 -2.86 18.97 18.08
C ARG A 124 -2.43 18.90 19.54
N ASN A 125 -1.63 17.90 19.89
CA ASN A 125 -1.33 17.59 21.29
C ASN A 125 -0.02 18.23 21.77
N PHE A 126 0.91 18.53 20.85
CA PHE A 126 2.24 19.04 21.20
C PHE A 126 2.54 20.38 20.52
N SER A 127 1.60 20.97 19.78
CA SER A 127 1.81 22.19 18.99
C SER A 127 3.03 22.09 18.04
N LEU A 128 3.40 20.89 17.62
CA LEU A 128 4.57 20.62 16.80
C LEU A 128 4.16 20.27 15.37
N VAL A 129 4.61 21.06 14.40
CA VAL A 129 4.43 20.80 12.98
C VAL A 129 5.68 20.11 12.43
N ILE A 130 5.49 18.92 11.88
CA ILE A 130 6.53 18.13 11.21
C ILE A 130 6.19 17.90 9.73
N GLY A 131 7.20 17.60 8.93
CA GLY A 131 7.03 17.23 7.52
C GLY A 131 6.68 15.74 7.34
N GLN A 132 6.22 15.40 6.15
CA GLN A 132 5.82 14.02 5.81
C GLN A 132 6.99 13.02 5.93
N LYS A 133 8.22 13.43 5.57
CA LYS A 133 9.40 12.58 5.70
C LYS A 133 9.71 12.25 7.17
N THR A 134 9.54 13.22 8.07
CA THR A 134 9.74 13.01 9.51
C THR A 134 8.64 12.09 10.07
N ALA A 135 7.38 12.27 9.65
CA ALA A 135 6.29 11.39 10.07
C ALA A 135 6.49 9.95 9.59
N MET A 136 6.91 9.77 8.34
CA MET A 136 7.27 8.45 7.79
C MET A 136 8.40 7.81 8.59
N HIS A 137 9.45 8.57 8.90
CA HIS A 137 10.56 8.10 9.75
C HIS A 137 10.07 7.67 11.14
N LEU A 138 9.26 8.47 11.81
CA LEU A 138 8.67 8.11 13.11
C LEU A 138 7.81 6.85 13.03
N LYS A 139 7.02 6.69 11.96
CA LYS A 139 6.24 5.47 11.73
C LYS A 139 7.13 4.24 11.61
N GLU A 140 8.23 4.34 10.88
CA GLU A 140 9.15 3.23 10.62
C GLU A 140 10.02 2.87 11.84
N THR A 141 10.37 3.87 12.67
CA THR A 141 11.28 3.67 13.82
C THR A 141 10.55 3.39 15.13
N LEU A 142 9.43 4.07 15.37
CA LEU A 142 8.68 4.01 16.63
C LEU A 142 7.29 3.39 16.48
N GLY A 143 6.79 3.19 15.25
CA GLY A 143 5.45 2.68 15.01
C GLY A 143 5.29 1.24 15.46
N CYS A 144 4.27 0.97 16.27
CA CYS A 144 3.89 -0.37 16.70
C CYS A 144 2.37 -0.51 16.68
N ALA A 145 1.89 -1.68 16.29
CA ALA A 145 0.46 -1.99 16.24
C ALA A 145 -0.12 -2.40 17.61
N ILE A 146 0.74 -2.73 18.55
CA ILE A 146 0.40 -3.15 19.92
C ILE A 146 1.22 -2.28 20.87
N ALA A 147 0.61 -1.84 21.97
CA ALA A 147 1.31 -1.09 22.99
C ALA A 147 2.53 -1.91 23.51
N GLN A 148 3.69 -1.27 23.54
CA GLN A 148 4.93 -1.90 24.00
C GLN A 148 5.17 -1.58 25.48
N GLU A 149 5.74 -2.52 26.21
CA GLU A 149 6.13 -2.32 27.62
C GLU A 149 7.37 -1.42 27.75
N GLU A 150 8.31 -1.55 26.79
CA GLU A 150 9.53 -0.74 26.75
C GLU A 150 9.35 0.40 25.74
N GLU A 151 9.52 1.64 26.20
CA GLU A 151 9.45 2.82 25.34
C GLU A 151 10.78 3.07 24.63
N THR A 152 10.72 3.16 23.33
CA THR A 152 11.79 3.69 22.49
C THR A 152 11.57 5.18 22.25
N MET A 153 12.65 5.95 22.09
CA MET A 153 12.59 7.39 21.90
C MET A 153 13.40 7.82 20.69
N GLU A 154 12.90 8.85 20.00
CA GLU A 154 13.56 9.48 18.86
C GLU A 154 13.50 11.00 19.04
N THR A 155 14.61 11.68 18.73
CA THR A 155 14.65 13.15 18.76
C THR A 155 14.42 13.68 17.35
N ILE A 156 13.41 14.52 17.21
CA ILE A 156 13.06 15.13 15.93
C ILE A 156 13.08 16.64 16.00
N VAL A 157 13.28 17.29 14.85
CA VAL A 157 13.14 18.74 14.68
C VAL A 157 11.79 19.02 14.01
N GLY A 158 11.02 19.91 14.62
CA GLY A 158 9.78 20.41 14.06
C GLY A 158 9.68 21.92 14.23
N ARG A 159 8.54 22.48 13.82
CA ARG A 159 8.23 23.89 14.01
C ARG A 159 7.14 24.04 15.05
N ASP A 160 7.41 24.81 16.08
CA ASP A 160 6.39 25.20 17.07
C ASP A 160 5.31 26.07 16.42
N VAL A 161 4.04 25.72 16.67
CA VAL A 161 2.87 26.42 16.07
C VAL A 161 2.75 27.85 16.59
N VAL A 162 3.11 28.09 17.87
CA VAL A 162 2.90 29.38 18.54
C VAL A 162 3.99 30.37 18.16
N SER A 163 5.26 29.98 18.32
CA SER A 163 6.41 30.85 18.04
C SER A 163 6.81 30.87 16.57
N GLY A 164 6.44 29.84 15.81
CA GLY A 164 6.87 29.63 14.42
C GLY A 164 8.36 29.21 14.28
N LEU A 165 9.07 29.02 15.39
CA LEU A 165 10.49 28.70 15.41
C LEU A 165 10.73 27.18 15.37
N PRO A 166 11.89 26.74 14.81
CA PRO A 166 12.33 25.35 14.93
C PRO A 166 12.57 24.98 16.40
N ILE A 167 12.09 23.81 16.81
CA ILE A 167 12.35 23.22 18.11
C ILE A 167 12.70 21.75 17.97
N GLU A 168 13.53 21.26 18.88
CA GLU A 168 13.78 19.83 19.06
C GLU A 168 12.82 19.24 20.08
N MET A 169 12.30 18.05 19.81
CA MET A 169 11.41 17.33 20.73
C MET A 169 11.72 15.84 20.70
N GLN A 170 11.71 15.23 21.87
CA GLN A 170 11.76 13.78 22.02
C GLN A 170 10.35 13.20 21.88
N ILE A 171 10.20 12.26 20.98
CA ILE A 171 8.97 11.50 20.73
C ILE A 171 9.21 10.06 21.14
N ASN A 172 8.30 9.49 21.92
CA ASN A 172 8.33 8.09 22.30
C ASN A 172 7.37 7.22 21.48
N SER A 173 7.56 5.90 21.54
CA SER A 173 6.72 4.93 20.84
C SER A 173 5.25 4.97 21.27
N SER A 174 4.93 5.31 22.52
CA SER A 174 3.56 5.47 23.00
C SER A 174 2.82 6.61 22.29
N ILE A 175 3.48 7.75 22.06
CA ILE A 175 2.89 8.89 21.32
C ILE A 175 2.56 8.47 19.90
N VAL A 176 3.47 7.75 19.22
CA VAL A 176 3.25 7.27 17.85
C VAL A 176 2.14 6.22 17.82
N TYR A 177 2.12 5.28 18.77
CA TYR A 177 1.05 4.29 18.91
C TYR A 177 -0.34 4.95 19.03
N GLU A 178 -0.50 5.93 19.92
CA GLU A 178 -1.78 6.63 20.06
C GLU A 178 -2.17 7.40 18.78
N ALA A 179 -1.21 7.91 18.03
CA ALA A 179 -1.46 8.58 16.75
C ALA A 179 -1.97 7.63 15.66
N ILE A 180 -1.50 6.36 15.64
CA ILE A 180 -1.79 5.41 14.57
C ILE A 180 -2.88 4.39 14.91
N LYS A 181 -3.32 4.31 16.15
CA LYS A 181 -4.31 3.36 16.66
C LYS A 181 -5.63 3.36 15.86
N ASP A 182 -6.22 4.55 15.63
CA ASP A 182 -7.48 4.67 14.88
C ASP A 182 -7.32 4.30 13.40
N PRO A 183 -6.27 4.75 12.69
CA PRO A 183 -5.87 4.24 11.39
C PRO A 183 -5.80 2.71 11.31
N LEU A 184 -5.11 2.08 12.23
CA LEU A 184 -4.99 0.61 12.26
C LEU A 184 -6.32 -0.08 12.51
N ASN A 185 -7.16 0.46 13.40
CA ASN A 185 -8.51 -0.05 13.63
C ASN A 185 -9.38 -0.02 12.37
N THR A 186 -9.20 0.97 11.49
CA THR A 186 -9.92 1.04 10.21
C THR A 186 -9.58 -0.18 9.34
N ILE A 187 -8.30 -0.52 9.22
CA ILE A 187 -7.85 -1.70 8.47
C ILE A 187 -8.39 -2.98 9.12
N CYS A 188 -8.25 -3.12 10.44
CA CYS A 188 -8.74 -4.29 11.18
C CYS A 188 -10.25 -4.51 11.01
N ASN A 189 -11.04 -3.43 11.01
CA ASN A 189 -12.49 -3.52 10.83
C ASN A 189 -12.85 -3.99 9.41
N SER A 190 -12.13 -3.54 8.38
CA SER A 190 -12.35 -4.02 7.02
C SER A 190 -11.95 -5.48 6.85
N ILE A 191 -10.85 -5.93 7.49
CA ILE A 191 -10.49 -7.35 7.52
C ILE A 191 -11.62 -8.18 8.14
N LYS A 192 -12.18 -7.74 9.30
CA LYS A 192 -13.32 -8.41 9.94
C LYS A 192 -14.53 -8.49 9.03
N MET A 193 -14.88 -7.39 8.34
CA MET A 193 -16.00 -7.39 7.39
C MET A 193 -15.83 -8.38 6.24
N ILE A 194 -14.62 -8.51 5.72
CA ILE A 194 -14.33 -9.51 4.67
C ILE A 194 -14.41 -10.93 5.23
N LEU A 195 -13.88 -11.17 6.42
CA LEU A 195 -13.99 -12.49 7.09
C LEU A 195 -15.44 -12.89 7.32
N GLU A 196 -16.30 -11.96 7.77
CA GLU A 196 -17.73 -12.21 7.98
C GLU A 196 -18.48 -12.56 6.68
N LYS A 197 -18.02 -12.02 5.55
CA LYS A 197 -18.58 -12.32 4.22
C LYS A 197 -17.99 -13.57 3.57
N THR A 198 -16.87 -14.06 4.10
CA THR A 198 -16.16 -15.23 3.54
C THR A 198 -16.98 -16.50 3.81
N PRO A 199 -17.24 -17.34 2.80
CA PRO A 199 -17.90 -18.62 3.00
C PRO A 199 -17.18 -19.48 4.05
N PRO A 200 -17.90 -20.12 4.98
CA PRO A 200 -17.30 -20.91 6.07
C PRO A 200 -16.37 -22.03 5.58
N GLU A 201 -16.61 -22.55 4.38
CA GLU A 201 -15.82 -23.60 3.75
C GLU A 201 -14.40 -23.14 3.41
N LEU A 202 -14.20 -21.83 3.23
CA LEU A 202 -12.91 -21.20 2.93
C LEU A 202 -12.21 -20.65 4.18
N ALA A 203 -12.92 -20.53 5.29
CA ALA A 203 -12.41 -19.95 6.54
C ALA A 203 -11.80 -21.01 7.50
N ARG A 204 -11.23 -22.09 6.96
CA ARG A 204 -10.61 -23.19 7.72
C ARG A 204 -9.14 -22.99 7.96
#